data_9d766d3edc8842ebedab8e16988517f0
#
_entry.id   9d766d3edc8842ebedab8e16988517f0
#
_cell.length_a   1.000
_cell.length_b   1.000
_cell.length_c   1.000
_cell.angle_alpha   90.00
_cell.angle_beta   90.00
_cell.angle_gamma   90.00
#
_symmetry.space_group_name_H-M   'P 1'
#
loop_
_entity.id
_entity.type
_entity.pdbx_description
1 polymer ?
#
loop_
_entity_poly.entity_id
_entity_poly.type
_entity_poly.pdbx_seq_one_letter_code
_entity_poly.pdbx_strand_id
1 'polypeptide(L)'
;MMKRSGLTALCLVLIVAEMTRYHVFAAETPTYNFGNEPMRYLENDRLKVGIDLSIGGAVTFLSDRKNGGENMINSADWGRQIQLSFYSGPRPFIGPNGEQPTPNWAGLGWNPIQSGDCGNNRSKVTKFAYEGDKAMRVRCIPMQCPHTQGVSGDCEFECLYTLEENVLLLKAAIFVNRPDKTQYDACSQEMPALYTNGRWYKLVSYLGDKPFQNEPITVVVDKNDGKGWPWVNFKVPERWSALIDESGMGIGVYQPDAITVTAGFHGGDANKGHGDVKSSQTGYIAPLTRQILDHNITWSYETAFVLGTVDDIRNYAKRKESGRGLPAWTFADSRDGWFYGDGAKDKGMPITGTLDFEYPAGGMLIGPDTFLPIRDTLTLEIEGAFRLTDSDAEETTVSVVVQPFGPSDMTDWLGWSEGDKNVEAERRTKREQFSTAASQTTPLSVRCDGVNRVYRVPLGEGIRNHAAIKTVALTFNAPGSAKVKRIGLK
;
A
#
# COMPACT_ATOMS: atom_id res chain seq x y z
N MET A 1 32.12 38.33 52.56
CA MET A 1 30.79 38.47 51.97
C MET A 1 30.90 38.27 50.44
N MET A 2 30.74 37.09 49.97
CA MET A 2 30.76 36.78 48.53
C MET A 2 29.45 36.07 48.14
N LYS A 3 28.68 36.70 47.24
CA LYS A 3 27.50 36.12 46.65
C LYS A 3 27.92 35.13 45.55
N ARG A 4 27.50 33.87 45.67
CA ARG A 4 27.57 32.89 44.58
C ARG A 4 26.24 32.90 43.85
N SER A 5 26.26 33.28 42.57
CA SER A 5 25.18 33.14 41.62
C SER A 5 25.24 31.74 41.00
N GLY A 6 24.19 30.97 41.20
CA GLY A 6 24.02 29.68 40.51
C GLY A 6 23.50 29.87 39.11
N LEU A 7 24.23 29.37 38.12
CA LEU A 7 23.79 29.25 36.73
C LEU A 7 23.15 27.91 36.53
N THR A 8 21.84 27.87 36.31
CA THR A 8 21.12 26.68 35.92
C THR A 8 21.24 26.55 34.38
N ALA A 9 21.99 25.56 33.94
CA ALA A 9 22.08 25.24 32.51
C ALA A 9 20.81 24.48 32.07
N LEU A 10 20.03 25.11 31.22
CA LEU A 10 18.89 24.53 30.53
C LEU A 10 19.40 23.79 29.30
N CYS A 11 19.49 22.47 29.33
CA CYS A 11 19.76 21.65 28.13
C CYS A 11 18.54 21.66 27.21
N LEU A 12 18.60 22.47 26.17
CA LEU A 12 17.68 22.43 25.05
C LEU A 12 18.13 21.30 24.12
N VAL A 13 17.40 20.17 24.12
CA VAL A 13 17.58 19.10 23.11
C VAL A 13 16.88 19.57 21.86
N LEU A 14 17.65 20.09 20.91
CA LEU A 14 17.21 20.34 19.55
C LEU A 14 17.15 18.99 18.81
N ILE A 15 15.96 18.44 18.63
CA ILE A 15 15.70 17.38 17.64
C ILE A 15 15.66 18.09 16.29
N VAL A 16 16.78 18.08 15.58
CA VAL A 16 16.85 18.48 14.17
C VAL A 16 16.29 17.33 13.36
N ALA A 17 15.03 17.42 12.95
CA ALA A 17 14.50 16.57 11.89
C ALA A 17 15.19 17.01 10.58
N GLU A 18 16.16 16.24 10.13
CA GLU A 18 16.73 16.38 8.79
C GLU A 18 15.66 15.99 7.75
N MET A 19 14.90 16.97 7.31
CA MET A 19 14.13 16.88 6.06
C MET A 19 15.14 16.96 4.90
N THR A 20 15.59 15.81 4.41
CA THR A 20 16.35 15.74 3.16
C THR A 20 15.40 16.12 2.02
N ARG A 21 15.46 17.37 1.57
CA ARG A 21 14.78 17.83 0.35
C ARG A 21 15.41 17.11 -0.86
N TYR A 22 14.68 16.20 -1.44
CA TYR A 22 15.07 15.57 -2.70
C TYR A 22 14.85 16.58 -3.84
N HIS A 23 15.93 17.13 -4.36
CA HIS A 23 15.91 17.89 -5.60
C HIS A 23 16.00 16.91 -6.77
N VAL A 24 14.98 16.89 -7.61
CA VAL A 24 15.00 16.19 -8.89
C VAL A 24 15.92 16.99 -9.83
N PHE A 25 17.13 16.49 -10.04
CA PHE A 25 18.00 17.01 -11.10
C PHE A 25 17.74 16.22 -12.37
N ALA A 26 17.31 16.89 -13.43
CA ALA A 26 17.37 16.39 -14.80
C ALA A 26 18.84 16.41 -15.28
N ALA A 27 19.65 15.48 -14.77
CA ALA A 27 20.96 15.18 -15.31
C ALA A 27 20.86 13.88 -16.09
N GLU A 28 21.62 13.73 -17.19
CA GLU A 28 21.75 12.47 -17.91
C GLU A 28 21.99 11.34 -16.91
N THR A 29 21.04 10.41 -16.83
CA THR A 29 21.08 9.34 -15.84
C THR A 29 22.21 8.39 -16.20
N PRO A 30 23.31 8.30 -15.46
CA PRO A 30 24.42 7.43 -15.80
C PRO A 30 23.93 5.99 -15.86
N THR A 31 24.28 5.28 -16.92
CA THR A 31 24.07 3.83 -16.99
C THR A 31 24.97 3.18 -15.97
N TYR A 32 24.41 2.61 -14.93
CA TYR A 32 25.19 1.92 -13.92
C TYR A 32 25.71 0.61 -14.50
N ASN A 33 27.03 0.46 -14.55
CA ASN A 33 27.66 -0.78 -14.96
C ASN A 33 28.00 -1.60 -13.71
N PHE A 34 27.21 -2.65 -13.44
CA PHE A 34 27.43 -3.55 -12.31
C PHE A 34 28.26 -4.80 -12.69
N GLY A 35 28.94 -4.78 -13.85
CA GLY A 35 29.79 -5.87 -14.32
C GLY A 35 29.01 -7.12 -14.74
N ASN A 36 29.66 -8.27 -14.71
CA ASN A 36 29.08 -9.55 -15.11
C ASN A 36 28.26 -10.23 -14.01
N GLU A 37 28.22 -9.67 -12.80
CA GLU A 37 27.51 -10.23 -11.66
C GLU A 37 26.40 -9.28 -11.22
N PRO A 38 25.19 -9.39 -11.78
CA PRO A 38 24.10 -8.48 -11.43
C PRO A 38 23.51 -8.75 -10.04
N MET A 39 23.68 -9.96 -9.50
CA MET A 39 23.17 -10.31 -8.18
C MET A 39 23.99 -9.68 -7.07
N ARG A 40 23.30 -9.04 -6.14
CA ARG A 40 23.86 -8.54 -4.89
C ARG A 40 23.17 -9.18 -3.72
N TYR A 41 23.90 -9.46 -2.65
CA TYR A 41 23.38 -10.17 -1.49
C TYR A 41 23.51 -9.33 -0.23
N LEU A 42 22.47 -9.41 0.59
CA LEU A 42 22.48 -9.04 2.00
C LEU A 42 22.31 -10.32 2.80
N GLU A 43 23.11 -10.49 3.86
CA GLU A 43 23.08 -11.69 4.69
C GLU A 43 23.20 -11.33 6.18
N ASN A 44 22.53 -12.10 7.01
CA ASN A 44 22.76 -12.16 8.45
C ASN A 44 22.70 -13.62 8.92
N ASP A 45 22.70 -13.88 10.23
CA ASP A 45 22.66 -15.24 10.77
C ASP A 45 21.37 -16.00 10.42
N ARG A 46 20.32 -15.30 10.03
CA ARG A 46 19.00 -15.86 9.76
C ARG A 46 18.63 -15.83 8.28
N LEU A 47 18.87 -14.73 7.61
CA LEU A 47 18.41 -14.48 6.24
C LEU A 47 19.56 -14.34 5.24
N LYS A 48 19.27 -14.78 4.02
CA LYS A 48 19.99 -14.38 2.82
C LYS A 48 19.01 -13.84 1.79
N VAL A 49 19.29 -12.65 1.28
CA VAL A 49 18.47 -11.93 0.31
C VAL A 49 19.28 -11.61 -0.92
N GLY A 50 18.81 -11.97 -2.10
CA GLY A 50 19.43 -11.67 -3.39
C GLY A 50 18.61 -10.65 -4.18
N ILE A 51 19.26 -9.55 -4.52
CA ILE A 51 18.72 -8.40 -5.23
C ILE A 51 19.34 -8.39 -6.62
N ASP A 52 18.50 -8.50 -7.65
CA ASP A 52 18.96 -8.60 -9.05
C ASP A 52 18.99 -7.23 -9.71
N LEU A 53 20.17 -6.64 -9.82
CA LEU A 53 20.37 -5.33 -10.43
C LEU A 53 20.11 -5.34 -11.94
N SER A 54 20.08 -6.51 -12.59
CA SER A 54 19.78 -6.60 -14.03
C SER A 54 18.30 -6.41 -14.34
N ILE A 55 17.43 -6.47 -13.33
CA ILE A 55 15.98 -6.31 -13.44
C ILE A 55 15.46 -5.30 -12.41
N GLY A 56 16.02 -4.11 -12.43
CA GLY A 56 15.58 -2.99 -11.60
C GLY A 56 15.82 -3.16 -10.10
N GLY A 57 16.59 -4.15 -9.67
CA GLY A 57 16.84 -4.43 -8.27
C GLY A 57 15.70 -5.15 -7.56
N ALA A 58 14.87 -5.90 -8.28
CA ALA A 58 13.87 -6.78 -7.69
C ALA A 58 14.51 -7.90 -6.87
N VAL A 59 13.82 -8.36 -5.80
CA VAL A 59 14.31 -9.49 -5.00
C VAL A 59 13.93 -10.80 -5.67
N THR A 60 14.94 -11.54 -6.11
CA THR A 60 14.75 -12.84 -6.76
C THR A 60 15.19 -14.02 -5.89
N PHE A 61 15.80 -13.73 -4.75
CA PHE A 61 16.24 -14.72 -3.78
C PHE A 61 15.93 -14.24 -2.36
N LEU A 62 15.25 -15.08 -1.60
CA LEU A 62 15.04 -14.88 -0.17
C LEU A 62 14.98 -16.25 0.49
N SER A 63 15.82 -16.47 1.49
CA SER A 63 15.88 -17.75 2.20
C SER A 63 16.07 -17.59 3.70
N ASP A 64 15.50 -18.53 4.46
CA ASP A 64 15.79 -18.72 5.87
C ASP A 64 16.97 -19.71 6.01
N ARG A 65 18.12 -19.21 6.45
CA ARG A 65 19.37 -19.98 6.56
C ARG A 65 19.29 -21.06 7.64
N LYS A 66 18.40 -20.92 8.62
CA LYS A 66 18.20 -21.93 9.69
C LYS A 66 17.20 -23.01 9.31
N ASN A 67 16.38 -22.76 8.28
CA ASN A 67 15.34 -23.67 7.82
C ASN A 67 15.58 -24.14 6.38
N GLY A 68 16.74 -24.72 6.11
CA GLY A 68 17.09 -25.34 4.85
C GLY A 68 17.70 -24.43 3.78
N GLY A 69 17.61 -23.09 3.93
CA GLY A 69 18.25 -22.13 3.02
C GLY A 69 17.69 -22.12 1.59
N GLU A 70 16.52 -22.73 1.35
CA GLU A 70 15.87 -22.79 0.05
C GLU A 70 15.34 -21.41 -0.35
N ASN A 71 15.50 -21.05 -1.64
CA ASN A 71 14.93 -19.81 -2.17
C ASN A 71 13.40 -19.89 -2.21
N MET A 72 12.74 -18.97 -1.55
CA MET A 72 11.29 -18.91 -1.47
C MET A 72 10.64 -18.17 -2.65
N ILE A 73 11.42 -17.34 -3.38
CA ILE A 73 10.87 -16.42 -4.38
C ILE A 73 10.73 -17.10 -5.73
N ASN A 74 9.57 -16.91 -6.38
CA ASN A 74 9.36 -17.32 -7.76
C ASN A 74 9.91 -16.24 -8.71
N SER A 75 10.60 -16.70 -9.76
CA SER A 75 11.17 -15.86 -10.81
C SER A 75 10.98 -16.49 -12.18
N ALA A 76 9.83 -17.17 -12.39
CA ALA A 76 9.50 -17.83 -13.65
C ALA A 76 9.37 -16.83 -14.82
N ASP A 77 8.81 -15.69 -14.55
CA ASP A 77 8.72 -14.55 -15.47
C ASP A 77 9.00 -13.23 -14.74
N TRP A 78 8.98 -12.11 -15.44
CA TRP A 78 9.30 -10.81 -14.86
C TRP A 78 8.12 -10.11 -14.17
N GLY A 79 6.94 -10.69 -14.25
CA GLY A 79 5.79 -10.27 -13.44
C GLY A 79 5.81 -10.79 -12.01
N ARG A 80 6.76 -11.70 -11.68
CA ARG A 80 6.85 -12.33 -10.33
C ARG A 80 8.12 -11.86 -9.64
N GLN A 81 8.36 -12.02 -8.44
CA GLN A 81 9.46 -11.67 -7.52
C GLN A 81 8.85 -10.95 -6.29
N ILE A 82 9.71 -10.37 -5.42
CA ILE A 82 9.30 -9.22 -4.63
C ILE A 82 9.67 -7.98 -5.45
N GLN A 83 8.67 -7.24 -5.90
CA GLN A 83 8.86 -6.09 -6.77
C GLN A 83 7.75 -5.05 -6.64
N LEU A 84 8.06 -3.83 -7.04
CA LEU A 84 7.10 -2.74 -7.11
C LEU A 84 6.32 -2.82 -8.43
N SER A 85 5.00 -2.64 -8.33
CA SER A 85 4.07 -2.56 -9.45
C SER A 85 3.01 -1.52 -9.14
N PHE A 86 2.81 -0.53 -10.03
CA PHE A 86 1.88 0.54 -9.81
C PHE A 86 0.95 0.73 -11.01
N TYR A 87 -0.22 1.33 -10.75
CA TYR A 87 -1.31 1.40 -11.70
C TYR A 87 -1.92 2.81 -11.78
N SER A 88 -2.17 3.30 -12.99
CA SER A 88 -2.89 4.54 -13.26
C SER A 88 -3.50 4.53 -14.66
N GLY A 89 -4.21 5.61 -15.04
CA GLY A 89 -4.63 5.86 -16.41
C GLY A 89 -3.52 6.43 -17.31
N PRO A 90 -3.79 6.58 -18.62
CA PRO A 90 -4.99 6.13 -19.32
C PRO A 90 -5.04 4.61 -19.50
N ARG A 91 -6.20 4.09 -19.90
CA ARG A 91 -6.41 2.67 -20.22
C ARG A 91 -7.08 2.55 -21.60
N PRO A 92 -6.42 2.00 -22.63
CA PRO A 92 -5.02 1.53 -22.64
C PRO A 92 -4.02 2.69 -22.51
N PHE A 93 -2.81 2.39 -22.03
CA PHE A 93 -1.68 3.31 -22.10
C PHE A 93 -0.95 3.11 -23.44
N ILE A 94 -0.83 4.20 -24.21
CA ILE A 94 -0.08 4.22 -25.47
C ILE A 94 1.28 4.87 -25.18
N GLY A 95 2.35 4.22 -25.60
CA GLY A 95 3.70 4.74 -25.41
C GLY A 95 3.93 6.07 -26.15
N PRO A 96 4.95 6.83 -25.76
CA PRO A 96 5.18 8.20 -26.29
C PRO A 96 5.43 8.25 -27.80
N ASN A 97 5.88 7.17 -28.42
CA ASN A 97 6.07 7.08 -29.88
C ASN A 97 4.96 6.29 -30.58
N GLY A 98 3.83 6.06 -29.88
CA GLY A 98 2.70 5.30 -30.41
C GLY A 98 2.78 3.79 -30.18
N GLU A 99 3.68 3.32 -29.32
CA GLU A 99 3.79 1.91 -28.97
C GLU A 99 2.48 1.41 -28.32
N GLN A 100 1.97 0.30 -28.83
CA GLN A 100 0.73 -0.29 -28.38
C GLN A 100 0.99 -1.33 -27.28
N PRO A 101 0.17 -1.39 -26.23
CA PRO A 101 0.22 -2.48 -25.27
C PRO A 101 -0.23 -3.80 -25.90
N THR A 102 0.20 -4.91 -25.33
CA THR A 102 -0.30 -6.23 -25.73
C THR A 102 -1.80 -6.33 -25.41
N PRO A 103 -2.62 -6.97 -26.28
CA PRO A 103 -4.07 -7.05 -26.08
C PRO A 103 -4.47 -7.64 -24.71
N ASN A 104 -3.73 -8.62 -24.22
CA ASN A 104 -4.03 -9.28 -22.94
C ASN A 104 -3.82 -8.38 -21.71
N TRP A 105 -2.95 -7.36 -21.81
CA TRP A 105 -2.57 -6.51 -20.70
C TRP A 105 -2.96 -5.03 -20.89
N ALA A 106 -3.58 -4.70 -22.01
CA ALA A 106 -4.00 -3.31 -22.32
C ALA A 106 -4.91 -2.70 -21.23
N GLY A 107 -5.71 -3.53 -20.55
CA GLY A 107 -6.59 -3.12 -19.45
C GLY A 107 -5.87 -2.67 -18.19
N LEU A 108 -4.58 -2.99 -18.00
CA LEU A 108 -3.79 -2.51 -16.84
C LEU A 108 -3.53 -1.00 -16.94
N GLY A 109 -3.47 -0.43 -18.17
CA GLY A 109 -3.21 0.98 -18.41
C GLY A 109 -1.74 1.34 -18.20
N TRP A 110 -1.48 2.51 -17.65
CA TRP A 110 -0.15 2.91 -17.21
C TRP A 110 0.25 2.04 -16.00
N ASN A 111 1.19 1.11 -16.23
CA ASN A 111 1.59 0.11 -15.24
C ASN A 111 3.09 -0.11 -15.28
N PRO A 112 3.88 0.77 -14.67
CA PRO A 112 5.31 0.55 -14.50
C PRO A 112 5.57 -0.54 -13.46
N ILE A 113 6.44 -1.50 -13.79
CA ILE A 113 6.91 -2.52 -12.85
C ILE A 113 8.44 -2.57 -12.79
N GLN A 114 8.94 -2.99 -11.61
CA GLN A 114 10.35 -2.88 -11.29
C GLN A 114 11.24 -3.78 -12.13
N SER A 115 10.81 -4.98 -12.49
CA SER A 115 11.66 -5.96 -13.16
C SER A 115 11.79 -5.71 -14.67
N GLY A 116 10.70 -5.40 -15.36
CA GLY A 116 10.70 -5.21 -16.81
C GLY A 116 9.32 -5.36 -17.43
N ASP A 117 9.23 -5.41 -18.78
CA ASP A 117 7.99 -5.54 -19.52
C ASP A 117 7.69 -6.96 -20.00
N CYS A 118 6.52 -7.18 -20.62
CA CYS A 118 6.10 -8.45 -21.18
C CYS A 118 6.95 -8.92 -22.38
N GLY A 119 7.78 -8.05 -22.96
CA GLY A 119 8.73 -8.34 -24.04
C GLY A 119 10.12 -8.73 -23.56
N ASN A 120 10.30 -8.86 -22.24
CA ASN A 120 11.59 -9.11 -21.59
C ASN A 120 12.60 -7.94 -21.72
N ASN A 121 12.11 -6.72 -21.88
CA ASN A 121 12.94 -5.53 -21.76
C ASN A 121 13.11 -5.20 -20.27
N ARG A 122 14.35 -5.02 -19.84
CA ARG A 122 14.72 -4.89 -18.43
C ARG A 122 14.59 -3.48 -17.93
N SER A 123 14.07 -3.30 -16.73
CA SER A 123 14.14 -2.03 -16.02
C SER A 123 15.57 -1.66 -15.66
N LYS A 124 15.92 -0.40 -15.79
CA LYS A 124 17.29 0.09 -15.71
C LYS A 124 17.60 0.58 -14.31
N VAL A 125 18.56 -0.07 -13.63
CA VAL A 125 19.13 0.47 -12.40
C VAL A 125 19.95 1.71 -12.71
N THR A 126 19.64 2.81 -12.03
CA THR A 126 20.29 4.11 -12.18
C THR A 126 21.27 4.38 -11.03
N LYS A 127 21.02 3.77 -9.87
CA LYS A 127 21.91 3.91 -8.70
C LYS A 127 21.73 2.71 -7.78
N PHE A 128 22.84 2.24 -7.19
CA PHE A 128 22.77 1.39 -6.00
C PHE A 128 23.92 1.69 -5.03
N ALA A 129 23.68 1.41 -3.74
CA ALA A 129 24.69 1.51 -2.70
C ALA A 129 24.38 0.58 -1.54
N TYR A 130 25.39 0.00 -0.93
CA TYR A 130 25.26 -0.61 0.39
C TYR A 130 25.21 0.51 1.45
N GLU A 131 24.30 0.39 2.39
CA GLU A 131 24.19 1.24 3.58
C GLU A 131 24.58 0.41 4.83
N GLY A 132 25.88 0.21 5.01
CA GLY A 132 26.44 -0.77 5.95
C GLY A 132 26.28 -2.20 5.46
N ASP A 133 26.41 -3.16 6.39
CA ASP A 133 26.46 -4.60 6.05
C ASP A 133 25.07 -5.24 5.87
N LYS A 134 24.01 -4.57 6.34
CA LYS A 134 22.64 -5.12 6.40
C LYS A 134 21.62 -4.36 5.57
N ALA A 135 22.04 -3.36 4.82
CA ALA A 135 21.11 -2.58 4.02
C ALA A 135 21.68 -2.24 2.64
N MET A 136 20.81 -2.16 1.66
CA MET A 136 21.12 -1.76 0.29
C MET A 136 20.00 -0.89 -0.27
N ARG A 137 20.40 0.21 -0.89
CA ARG A 137 19.51 1.10 -1.64
C ARG A 137 19.70 0.89 -3.12
N VAL A 138 18.57 0.76 -3.84
CA VAL A 138 18.55 0.65 -5.30
C VAL A 138 17.55 1.65 -5.85
N ARG A 139 17.92 2.35 -6.94
CA ARG A 139 17.02 3.21 -7.71
C ARG A 139 16.99 2.70 -9.16
N CYS A 140 15.80 2.69 -9.77
CA CYS A 140 15.64 2.26 -11.14
C CYS A 140 14.58 3.08 -11.89
N ILE A 141 14.68 3.06 -13.22
CA ILE A 141 13.61 3.48 -14.13
C ILE A 141 12.86 2.20 -14.52
N PRO A 142 11.59 2.04 -14.13
CA PRO A 142 10.79 0.85 -14.43
C PRO A 142 10.39 0.81 -15.91
N MET A 143 9.88 -0.35 -16.36
CA MET A 143 9.27 -0.52 -17.66
C MET A 143 7.75 -0.61 -17.54
N GLN A 144 7.04 -0.18 -18.60
CA GLN A 144 5.59 -0.34 -18.73
C GLN A 144 5.27 -1.81 -19.02
N CYS A 145 4.76 -2.53 -18.01
CA CYS A 145 4.50 -3.98 -18.10
C CYS A 145 3.66 -4.40 -19.30
N PRO A 146 2.58 -3.67 -19.68
CA PRO A 146 1.74 -4.08 -20.81
C PRO A 146 2.41 -4.10 -22.18
N HIS A 147 3.61 -3.54 -22.29
CA HIS A 147 4.33 -3.38 -23.57
C HIS A 147 5.35 -4.49 -23.80
N THR A 148 5.83 -4.57 -25.06
CA THR A 148 6.92 -5.49 -25.47
C THR A 148 8.06 -4.74 -26.16
N GLN A 149 7.96 -3.42 -26.24
CA GLN A 149 8.89 -2.58 -27.00
C GLN A 149 9.87 -1.80 -26.12
N GLY A 150 9.92 -2.08 -24.82
CA GLY A 150 10.83 -1.40 -23.89
C GLY A 150 10.38 0.02 -23.56
N VAL A 151 9.08 0.25 -23.44
CA VAL A 151 8.53 1.55 -23.03
C VAL A 151 8.84 1.79 -21.56
N SER A 152 9.64 2.82 -21.28
CA SER A 152 9.99 3.19 -19.90
C SER A 152 8.80 3.79 -19.15
N GLY A 153 8.78 3.61 -17.85
CA GLY A 153 7.87 4.35 -16.97
C GLY A 153 8.27 5.82 -16.88
N ASP A 154 7.26 6.71 -16.78
CA ASP A 154 7.46 8.15 -16.52
C ASP A 154 7.65 8.39 -15.01
N CYS A 155 8.47 7.58 -14.35
CA CYS A 155 8.71 7.59 -12.93
C CYS A 155 10.04 6.90 -12.59
N GLU A 156 10.48 7.09 -11.36
CA GLU A 156 11.58 6.32 -10.78
C GLU A 156 11.08 5.55 -9.56
N PHE A 157 11.67 4.38 -9.32
CA PHE A 157 11.49 3.63 -8.08
C PHE A 157 12.75 3.69 -7.24
N GLU A 158 12.59 3.78 -5.94
CA GLU A 158 13.67 3.59 -4.98
C GLU A 158 13.27 2.53 -3.95
N CYS A 159 14.14 1.57 -3.70
CA CYS A 159 14.01 0.54 -2.70
C CYS A 159 15.18 0.60 -1.73
N LEU A 160 14.90 0.67 -0.43
CA LEU A 160 15.87 0.42 0.62
C LEU A 160 15.52 -0.91 1.29
N TYR A 161 16.34 -1.91 1.06
CA TYR A 161 16.27 -3.23 1.66
C TYR A 161 17.11 -3.26 2.92
N THR A 162 16.56 -3.71 4.05
CA THR A 162 17.26 -3.80 5.34
C THR A 162 16.97 -5.14 6.00
N LEU A 163 17.98 -5.78 6.58
CA LEU A 163 17.82 -7.04 7.31
C LEU A 163 17.77 -6.82 8.82
N GLU A 164 16.70 -7.33 9.45
CA GLU A 164 16.51 -7.37 10.90
C GLU A 164 16.16 -8.80 11.33
N GLU A 165 17.09 -9.54 11.94
CA GLU A 165 16.85 -10.93 12.36
C GLU A 165 16.27 -11.80 11.24
N ASN A 166 15.01 -12.24 11.36
CA ASN A 166 14.26 -13.01 10.38
C ASN A 166 13.34 -12.14 9.50
N VAL A 167 13.62 -10.85 9.39
CA VAL A 167 12.79 -9.88 8.67
C VAL A 167 13.60 -9.18 7.58
N LEU A 168 13.06 -9.16 6.37
CA LEU A 168 13.45 -8.23 5.33
C LEU A 168 12.50 -7.02 5.37
N LEU A 169 13.02 -5.86 5.71
CA LEU A 169 12.31 -4.59 5.58
C LEU A 169 12.55 -4.00 4.20
N LEU A 170 11.49 -3.55 3.57
CA LEU A 170 11.52 -2.77 2.33
C LEU A 170 10.89 -1.41 2.57
N LYS A 171 11.69 -0.34 2.47
CA LYS A 171 11.18 1.02 2.25
C LYS A 171 11.19 1.29 0.76
N ALA A 172 10.00 1.50 0.22
CA ALA A 172 9.78 1.76 -1.19
C ALA A 172 9.34 3.20 -1.42
N ALA A 173 9.78 3.80 -2.51
CA ALA A 173 9.28 5.09 -2.97
C ALA A 173 9.08 5.08 -4.49
N ILE A 174 8.03 5.75 -4.94
CA ILE A 174 7.80 6.11 -6.34
C ILE A 174 7.83 7.63 -6.48
N PHE A 175 8.62 8.10 -7.45
CA PHE A 175 8.72 9.50 -7.85
C PHE A 175 8.07 9.65 -9.22
N VAL A 176 6.85 10.17 -9.25
CA VAL A 176 6.08 10.31 -10.48
C VAL A 176 6.24 11.73 -11.02
N ASN A 177 6.75 11.84 -12.25
CA ASN A 177 6.89 13.12 -12.95
C ASN A 177 6.44 12.95 -14.40
N ARG A 178 5.21 12.49 -14.58
CA ARG A 178 4.64 12.24 -15.89
C ARG A 178 4.45 13.55 -16.66
N PRO A 179 4.72 13.58 -17.99
CA PRO A 179 4.35 14.72 -18.82
C PRO A 179 2.83 14.87 -18.95
N ASP A 180 2.08 13.78 -18.89
CA ASP A 180 0.62 13.77 -18.79
C ASP A 180 0.18 14.31 -17.42
N LYS A 181 -0.51 15.44 -17.42
CA LYS A 181 -1.01 16.13 -16.22
C LYS A 181 -2.47 15.79 -15.92
N THR A 182 -3.05 14.83 -16.62
CA THR A 182 -4.41 14.38 -16.35
C THR A 182 -4.47 13.71 -14.98
N GLN A 183 -5.41 14.13 -14.13
CA GLN A 183 -5.75 13.39 -12.94
C GLN A 183 -6.66 12.22 -13.32
N TYR A 184 -6.18 11.02 -13.06
CA TYR A 184 -6.94 9.78 -13.22
C TYR A 184 -7.57 9.35 -11.89
N ASP A 185 -8.55 8.45 -11.98
CA ASP A 185 -9.17 7.88 -10.80
C ASP A 185 -8.15 7.10 -9.95
N ALA A 186 -8.42 7.04 -8.64
CA ALA A 186 -7.62 6.25 -7.73
C ALA A 186 -7.65 4.76 -8.09
N CYS A 187 -6.48 4.17 -8.25
CA CYS A 187 -6.30 2.73 -8.46
C CYS A 187 -5.78 2.04 -7.20
N SER A 188 -6.08 0.76 -7.06
CA SER A 188 -5.41 -0.08 -6.05
C SER A 188 -3.94 -0.25 -6.45
N GLN A 189 -3.05 0.02 -5.51
CA GLN A 189 -1.59 -0.09 -5.65
C GLN A 189 -1.08 -1.23 -4.80
N GLU A 190 -0.17 -2.04 -5.33
CA GLU A 190 0.49 -3.11 -4.60
C GLU A 190 1.61 -2.56 -3.71
N MET A 191 1.70 -3.04 -2.44
CA MET A 191 2.62 -2.50 -1.42
C MET A 191 3.53 -3.56 -0.79
N PRO A 192 4.44 -4.21 -1.47
CA PRO A 192 4.54 -4.53 -2.90
C PRO A 192 3.91 -5.90 -3.23
N ALA A 193 4.11 -6.38 -4.46
CA ALA A 193 3.86 -7.77 -4.82
C ALA A 193 4.93 -8.70 -4.22
N LEU A 194 4.49 -9.83 -3.68
CA LEU A 194 5.32 -10.97 -3.30
C LEU A 194 4.86 -12.18 -4.08
N TYR A 195 5.77 -12.85 -4.78
CA TYR A 195 5.54 -14.13 -5.43
C TYR A 195 6.47 -15.21 -4.87
N THR A 196 5.88 -16.26 -4.29
CA THR A 196 6.62 -17.43 -3.81
C THR A 196 6.59 -18.56 -4.83
N ASN A 197 7.50 -19.52 -4.71
CA ASN A 197 7.35 -20.78 -5.44
C ASN A 197 6.21 -21.64 -4.85
N GLY A 198 5.85 -22.73 -5.54
CA GLY A 198 4.66 -23.54 -5.21
C GLY A 198 4.73 -24.33 -3.90
N ARG A 199 5.87 -24.34 -3.19
CA ARG A 199 6.03 -25.05 -1.92
C ARG A 199 5.13 -24.47 -0.83
N TRP A 200 4.98 -23.15 -0.77
CA TRP A 200 4.15 -22.46 0.21
C TRP A 200 2.74 -22.32 -0.34
N TYR A 201 1.87 -23.28 -0.05
CA TYR A 201 0.59 -23.50 -0.73
C TYR A 201 -0.64 -23.20 0.13
N LYS A 202 -0.45 -22.77 1.39
CA LYS A 202 -1.54 -22.32 2.26
C LYS A 202 -1.44 -20.82 2.49
N LEU A 203 -2.51 -20.11 2.15
CA LEU A 203 -2.66 -18.70 2.44
C LEU A 203 -3.41 -18.55 3.77
N VAL A 204 -2.79 -17.90 4.74
CA VAL A 204 -3.36 -17.71 6.07
C VAL A 204 -3.29 -16.25 6.50
N SER A 205 -4.25 -15.84 7.33
CA SER A 205 -4.30 -14.54 7.98
C SER A 205 -5.26 -14.56 9.17
N TYR A 206 -5.40 -13.43 9.86
CA TYR A 206 -6.48 -13.18 10.79
C TYR A 206 -7.57 -12.32 10.13
N LEU A 207 -8.80 -12.83 10.04
CA LEU A 207 -9.93 -12.16 9.38
C LEU A 207 -11.07 -11.80 10.33
N GLY A 208 -10.86 -11.84 11.64
CA GLY A 208 -11.85 -11.50 12.65
C GLY A 208 -11.91 -10.01 12.97
N ASP A 209 -12.72 -9.64 13.96
CA ASP A 209 -12.95 -8.27 14.41
C ASP A 209 -12.26 -7.93 15.75
N LYS A 210 -11.51 -8.89 16.31
CA LYS A 210 -10.78 -8.74 17.60
C LYS A 210 -9.27 -8.98 17.40
N PRO A 211 -8.58 -8.09 16.69
CA PRO A 211 -7.16 -8.27 16.37
C PRO A 211 -6.32 -8.43 17.63
N PHE A 212 -5.37 -9.36 17.57
CA PHE A 212 -4.37 -9.69 18.62
C PHE A 212 -4.94 -10.15 19.97
N GLN A 213 -6.18 -10.63 20.00
CA GLN A 213 -6.82 -11.19 21.21
C GLN A 213 -6.76 -12.73 21.27
N ASN A 214 -5.76 -13.33 20.64
CA ASN A 214 -5.50 -14.78 20.60
C ASN A 214 -6.63 -15.61 19.94
N GLU A 215 -7.46 -14.97 19.13
CA GLU A 215 -8.43 -15.70 18.30
C GLU A 215 -7.73 -16.50 17.21
N PRO A 216 -8.34 -17.59 16.74
CA PRO A 216 -7.74 -18.47 15.75
C PRO A 216 -7.51 -17.73 14.42
N ILE A 217 -6.46 -18.11 13.73
CA ILE A 217 -6.20 -17.64 12.36
C ILE A 217 -7.16 -18.34 11.38
N THR A 218 -7.33 -17.71 10.23
CA THR A 218 -8.13 -18.23 9.12
C THR A 218 -7.22 -18.79 8.04
N VAL A 219 -7.48 -20.01 7.59
CA VAL A 219 -6.97 -20.50 6.31
C VAL A 219 -7.85 -19.88 5.22
N VAL A 220 -7.31 -18.88 4.52
CA VAL A 220 -8.03 -18.15 3.47
C VAL A 220 -8.17 -19.03 2.23
N VAL A 221 -7.07 -19.63 1.83
CA VAL A 221 -7.00 -20.57 0.71
C VAL A 221 -6.00 -21.67 1.06
N ASP A 222 -6.43 -22.93 0.86
CA ASP A 222 -5.52 -24.07 0.74
C ASP A 222 -5.57 -24.58 -0.69
N LYS A 223 -4.48 -24.48 -1.43
CA LYS A 223 -4.42 -24.92 -2.83
C LYS A 223 -4.72 -26.41 -2.98
N ASN A 224 -4.55 -27.17 -1.91
CA ASN A 224 -4.88 -28.59 -1.88
C ASN A 224 -6.36 -28.89 -2.02
N ASP A 225 -7.22 -27.94 -1.68
CA ASP A 225 -8.67 -28.08 -1.79
C ASP A 225 -9.20 -27.75 -3.19
N GLY A 226 -8.31 -27.57 -4.16
CA GLY A 226 -8.66 -27.15 -5.53
C GLY A 226 -9.21 -25.72 -5.61
N LYS A 227 -9.17 -24.98 -4.50
CA LYS A 227 -9.60 -23.59 -4.39
C LYS A 227 -8.39 -22.66 -4.55
N GLY A 228 -8.62 -21.42 -4.93
CA GLY A 228 -7.59 -20.39 -4.83
C GLY A 228 -7.00 -19.90 -6.14
N TRP A 229 -7.68 -20.12 -7.20
CA TRP A 229 -7.51 -19.39 -8.45
C TRP A 229 -8.83 -18.73 -8.82
N PRO A 230 -8.83 -17.46 -9.22
CA PRO A 230 -7.71 -16.53 -9.22
C PRO A 230 -7.49 -15.89 -7.85
N TRP A 231 -6.95 -14.67 -7.80
CA TRP A 231 -6.71 -13.91 -6.57
C TRP A 231 -8.00 -13.59 -5.80
N VAL A 232 -7.97 -13.73 -4.47
CA VAL A 232 -9.05 -13.28 -3.58
C VAL A 232 -8.69 -11.96 -2.93
N ASN A 233 -9.69 -11.09 -2.73
CA ASN A 233 -9.53 -9.87 -1.96
C ASN A 233 -10.15 -10.04 -0.58
N PHE A 234 -9.44 -9.66 0.46
CA PHE A 234 -9.91 -9.77 1.85
C PHE A 234 -9.32 -8.66 2.73
N LYS A 235 -9.90 -8.49 3.91
CA LYS A 235 -9.46 -7.52 4.90
C LYS A 235 -8.69 -8.21 6.02
N VAL A 236 -7.55 -7.63 6.42
CA VAL A 236 -6.64 -8.15 7.44
C VAL A 236 -6.49 -7.17 8.59
N PRO A 237 -7.37 -7.22 9.63
CA PRO A 237 -7.33 -6.29 10.75
C PRO A 237 -6.01 -6.28 11.52
N GLU A 238 -5.26 -7.39 11.50
CA GLU A 238 -3.91 -7.49 12.07
C GLU A 238 -2.80 -7.07 11.09
N ARG A 239 -3.14 -6.61 9.88
CA ARG A 239 -2.24 -6.07 8.85
C ARG A 239 -1.16 -7.03 8.36
N TRP A 240 -1.39 -8.32 8.45
CA TRP A 240 -0.50 -9.36 7.93
C TRP A 240 -1.26 -10.46 7.21
N SER A 241 -0.58 -11.10 6.27
CA SER A 241 -0.99 -12.37 5.64
C SER A 241 0.26 -13.18 5.33
N ALA A 242 0.12 -14.50 5.21
CA ALA A 242 1.27 -15.37 5.00
C ALA A 242 0.97 -16.52 4.05
N LEU A 243 2.01 -16.93 3.32
CA LEU A 243 2.07 -18.17 2.57
C LEU A 243 2.94 -19.15 3.35
N ILE A 244 2.39 -20.30 3.68
CA ILE A 244 3.03 -21.31 4.51
C ILE A 244 2.98 -22.71 3.87
N ASP A 245 3.86 -23.57 4.32
CA ASP A 245 3.86 -24.98 4.00
C ASP A 245 3.06 -25.81 5.05
N GLU A 246 3.12 -27.12 4.94
CA GLU A 246 2.43 -28.05 5.84
C GLU A 246 2.90 -27.96 7.29
N SER A 247 4.16 -27.60 7.51
CA SER A 247 4.71 -27.44 8.88
C SER A 247 4.30 -26.13 9.55
N GLY A 248 3.61 -25.23 8.83
CA GLY A 248 3.26 -23.90 9.30
C GLY A 248 4.42 -22.88 9.18
N MET A 249 5.50 -23.26 8.49
CA MET A 249 6.61 -22.37 8.18
C MET A 249 6.37 -21.65 6.84
N GLY A 250 6.80 -20.39 6.75
CA GLY A 250 6.66 -19.66 5.50
C GLY A 250 7.13 -18.22 5.56
N ILE A 251 6.49 -17.40 4.74
CA ILE A 251 6.76 -15.97 4.62
C ILE A 251 5.47 -15.18 4.85
N GLY A 252 5.51 -14.26 5.81
CA GLY A 252 4.45 -13.29 6.07
C GLY A 252 4.80 -11.92 5.48
N VAL A 253 3.76 -11.22 5.03
CA VAL A 253 3.81 -9.82 4.64
C VAL A 253 3.05 -9.02 5.68
N TYR A 254 3.74 -8.10 6.36
CA TYR A 254 3.14 -7.13 7.25
C TYR A 254 3.22 -5.74 6.62
N GLN A 255 2.05 -5.08 6.47
CA GLN A 255 1.94 -3.74 5.88
C GLN A 255 1.14 -2.83 6.82
N PRO A 256 1.80 -1.84 7.47
CA PRO A 256 1.14 -1.02 8.49
C PRO A 256 0.02 -0.11 7.96
N ASP A 257 0.05 0.26 6.68
CA ASP A 257 -0.84 1.28 6.10
C ASP A 257 -1.96 0.68 5.24
N ALA A 258 -2.06 -0.64 5.16
CA ALA A 258 -3.11 -1.33 4.43
C ALA A 258 -3.75 -2.44 5.24
N ILE A 259 -5.07 -2.56 5.13
CA ILE A 259 -5.84 -3.70 5.65
C ILE A 259 -6.48 -4.52 4.53
N THR A 260 -6.39 -4.06 3.30
CA THR A 260 -6.86 -4.81 2.13
C THR A 260 -5.69 -5.58 1.55
N VAL A 261 -5.93 -6.84 1.22
CA VAL A 261 -4.94 -7.71 0.58
C VAL A 261 -5.58 -8.38 -0.62
N THR A 262 -4.84 -8.48 -1.72
CA THR A 262 -5.13 -9.43 -2.79
C THR A 262 -4.10 -10.55 -2.72
N ALA A 263 -4.55 -11.79 -2.77
CA ALA A 263 -3.65 -12.93 -2.67
C ALA A 263 -4.27 -14.19 -3.28
N GLY A 264 -3.45 -15.20 -3.55
CA GLY A 264 -3.91 -16.48 -4.08
C GLY A 264 -2.79 -17.26 -4.74
N PHE A 265 -3.17 -18.17 -5.64
CA PHE A 265 -2.23 -19.08 -6.30
C PHE A 265 -2.46 -19.10 -7.79
N HIS A 266 -1.40 -19.31 -8.56
CA HIS A 266 -1.45 -19.46 -10.01
C HIS A 266 -0.58 -20.61 -10.48
N GLY A 267 -0.97 -21.16 -11.64
CA GLY A 267 -0.21 -22.13 -12.42
C GLY A 267 -0.22 -23.54 -11.84
N GLY A 268 -0.23 -24.49 -12.75
CA GLY A 268 -0.05 -25.89 -12.50
C GLY A 268 -1.23 -26.59 -11.82
N ASP A 269 -1.23 -27.89 -11.98
CA ASP A 269 -2.07 -28.79 -11.21
C ASP A 269 -1.77 -28.61 -9.72
N ALA A 270 -2.73 -29.04 -8.90
CA ALA A 270 -2.66 -29.02 -7.45
C ALA A 270 -1.51 -29.91 -6.87
N ASN A 271 -0.29 -29.79 -7.40
CA ASN A 271 0.88 -30.43 -6.86
C ASN A 271 1.35 -29.69 -5.63
N LYS A 272 0.72 -30.05 -4.54
CA LYS A 272 0.92 -29.64 -3.17
C LYS A 272 2.41 -29.51 -2.84
N GLY A 273 2.85 -28.29 -2.55
CA GLY A 273 4.21 -28.08 -2.11
C GLY A 273 5.29 -28.39 -3.14
N HIS A 274 4.95 -28.43 -4.42
CA HIS A 274 5.90 -28.65 -5.51
C HIS A 274 6.03 -27.42 -6.39
N GLY A 275 7.16 -27.31 -7.04
CA GLY A 275 7.54 -26.20 -7.89
C GLY A 275 8.78 -25.50 -7.37
N ASP A 276 9.65 -25.12 -8.27
CA ASP A 276 10.87 -24.37 -8.00
C ASP A 276 10.71 -22.89 -8.39
N VAL A 277 11.77 -22.15 -8.27
CA VAL A 277 11.82 -20.71 -8.54
C VAL A 277 11.50 -20.34 -10.00
N LYS A 278 11.54 -21.30 -10.92
CA LYS A 278 11.25 -21.14 -12.37
C LYS A 278 9.98 -21.86 -12.80
N SER A 279 9.29 -22.51 -11.90
CA SER A 279 8.02 -23.19 -12.19
C SER A 279 6.88 -22.21 -12.38
N SER A 280 5.84 -22.62 -13.11
CA SER A 280 4.61 -21.83 -13.28
C SER A 280 3.79 -21.71 -12.00
N GLN A 281 3.93 -22.68 -11.07
CA GLN A 281 3.29 -22.66 -9.76
C GLN A 281 3.83 -21.52 -8.91
N THR A 282 2.92 -20.68 -8.42
CA THR A 282 3.29 -19.55 -7.57
C THR A 282 2.20 -19.24 -6.55
N GLY A 283 2.60 -18.85 -5.36
CA GLY A 283 1.76 -18.12 -4.42
C GLY A 283 1.98 -16.63 -4.60
N TYR A 284 0.97 -15.84 -4.28
CA TYR A 284 0.98 -14.38 -4.42
C TYR A 284 0.32 -13.71 -3.23
N ILE A 285 0.93 -12.65 -2.75
CA ILE A 285 0.37 -11.70 -1.76
C ILE A 285 0.73 -10.28 -2.19
N ALA A 286 -0.26 -9.39 -2.20
CA ALA A 286 -0.04 -7.95 -2.28
C ALA A 286 -1.00 -7.20 -1.35
N PRO A 287 -0.50 -6.53 -0.30
CA PRO A 287 -1.29 -5.53 0.41
C PRO A 287 -1.66 -4.39 -0.54
N LEU A 288 -2.87 -3.87 -0.42
CA LEU A 288 -3.42 -2.87 -1.33
C LEU A 288 -3.84 -1.60 -0.61
N THR A 289 -3.51 -0.47 -1.20
CA THR A 289 -4.12 0.83 -0.89
C THR A 289 -4.56 1.54 -2.16
N ARG A 290 -5.58 2.39 -2.08
CA ARG A 290 -5.97 3.22 -3.22
C ARG A 290 -5.15 4.49 -3.26
N GLN A 291 -4.57 4.80 -4.43
CA GLN A 291 -3.79 6.00 -4.66
C GLN A 291 -4.09 6.59 -6.05
N ILE A 292 -4.05 7.91 -6.13
CA ILE A 292 -3.96 8.63 -7.40
C ILE A 292 -2.47 8.86 -7.68
N LEU A 293 -1.93 8.18 -8.68
CA LEU A 293 -0.55 8.35 -9.12
C LEU A 293 -0.53 9.15 -10.43
N ASP A 294 -0.51 10.46 -10.28
CA ASP A 294 -0.39 11.41 -11.39
C ASP A 294 0.97 12.14 -11.35
N HIS A 295 1.15 13.19 -12.14
CA HIS A 295 2.39 13.96 -12.14
C HIS A 295 2.64 14.62 -10.77
N ASN A 296 3.92 14.82 -10.42
CA ASN A 296 4.38 15.49 -9.19
C ASN A 296 3.98 14.81 -7.87
N ILE A 297 3.86 13.49 -7.88
CA ILE A 297 3.64 12.70 -6.67
C ILE A 297 4.93 12.02 -6.26
N THR A 298 5.27 12.13 -4.98
CA THR A 298 6.23 11.23 -4.31
C THR A 298 5.45 10.44 -3.27
N TRP A 299 5.36 9.14 -3.45
CA TRP A 299 4.69 8.26 -2.50
C TRP A 299 5.65 7.21 -2.00
N SER A 300 5.70 7.01 -0.69
CA SER A 300 6.55 6.02 -0.03
C SER A 300 5.80 5.23 1.02
N TYR A 301 6.26 4.00 1.25
CA TYR A 301 5.73 3.10 2.27
C TYR A 301 6.80 2.13 2.76
N GLU A 302 6.53 1.46 3.88
CA GLU A 302 7.39 0.41 4.42
C GLU A 302 6.61 -0.90 4.53
N THR A 303 7.22 -2.02 4.13
CA THR A 303 6.65 -3.36 4.23
C THR A 303 7.67 -4.30 4.84
N ALA A 304 7.24 -5.19 5.72
CA ALA A 304 8.09 -6.23 6.30
C ALA A 304 7.73 -7.60 5.74
N PHE A 305 8.75 -8.35 5.31
CA PHE A 305 8.66 -9.76 4.97
C PHE A 305 9.27 -10.56 6.11
N VAL A 306 8.43 -11.29 6.83
CA VAL A 306 8.81 -12.04 8.05
C VAL A 306 8.88 -13.52 7.73
N LEU A 307 10.05 -14.13 7.88
CA LEU A 307 10.26 -15.56 7.66
C LEU A 307 10.16 -16.31 9.00
N GLY A 308 9.36 -17.35 9.03
CA GLY A 308 9.18 -18.15 10.25
C GLY A 308 7.84 -18.87 10.32
N THR A 309 7.46 -19.24 11.53
CA THR A 309 6.14 -19.78 11.81
C THR A 309 5.05 -18.71 11.72
N VAL A 310 3.79 -19.13 11.65
CA VAL A 310 2.64 -18.20 11.74
C VAL A 310 2.70 -17.36 13.03
N ASP A 311 3.14 -17.97 14.13
CA ASP A 311 3.28 -17.25 15.40
C ASP A 311 4.38 -16.19 15.35
N ASP A 312 5.52 -16.47 14.71
CA ASP A 312 6.58 -15.47 14.50
C ASP A 312 6.07 -14.27 13.73
N ILE A 313 5.32 -14.51 12.64
CA ILE A 313 4.72 -13.50 11.78
C ILE A 313 3.70 -12.66 12.54
N ARG A 314 2.74 -13.31 13.21
CA ARG A 314 1.69 -12.65 13.99
C ARG A 314 2.26 -11.85 15.15
N ASN A 315 3.26 -12.40 15.86
CA ASN A 315 3.93 -11.72 16.96
C ASN A 315 4.74 -10.49 16.48
N TYR A 316 5.36 -10.56 15.29
CA TYR A 316 5.99 -9.39 14.68
C TYR A 316 4.96 -8.28 14.45
N ALA A 317 3.85 -8.58 13.78
CA ALA A 317 2.77 -7.63 13.54
C ALA A 317 2.23 -7.04 14.85
N LYS A 318 1.97 -7.88 15.86
CA LYS A 318 1.51 -7.45 17.19
C LYS A 318 2.46 -6.45 17.85
N ARG A 319 3.77 -6.71 17.82
CA ARG A 319 4.77 -5.78 18.38
C ARG A 319 4.77 -4.44 17.67
N LYS A 320 4.68 -4.44 16.33
CA LYS A 320 4.65 -3.20 15.55
C LYS A 320 3.37 -2.40 15.77
N GLU A 321 2.22 -3.05 15.87
CA GLU A 321 0.93 -2.38 16.11
C GLU A 321 0.78 -1.88 17.56
N SER A 322 1.38 -2.53 18.56
CA SER A 322 1.27 -2.12 19.96
C SER A 322 1.84 -0.73 20.26
N GLY A 323 2.79 -0.25 19.46
CA GLY A 323 3.37 1.08 19.56
C GLY A 323 2.77 2.13 18.61
N ARG A 324 1.79 1.74 17.80
CA ARG A 324 1.24 2.60 16.76
C ARG A 324 0.23 3.60 17.33
N GLY A 325 0.46 4.88 17.03
CA GLY A 325 -0.49 5.96 17.34
C GLY A 325 -1.72 5.96 16.41
N LEU A 326 -2.67 6.82 16.72
CA LEU A 326 -3.79 7.08 15.82
C LEU A 326 -3.28 7.74 14.53
N PRO A 327 -3.87 7.41 13.36
CA PRO A 327 -3.41 7.93 12.09
C PRO A 327 -3.59 9.44 11.97
N ALA A 328 -2.60 10.06 11.33
CA ALA A 328 -2.65 11.46 10.93
C ALA A 328 -2.00 11.59 9.55
N TRP A 329 -2.69 12.25 8.64
CA TRP A 329 -2.29 12.47 7.27
C TRP A 329 -1.92 13.94 7.08
N THR A 330 -0.74 14.21 6.57
CA THR A 330 -0.17 15.57 6.48
C THR A 330 0.06 16.02 5.05
N PHE A 331 -0.17 15.13 4.09
CA PHE A 331 -0.09 15.42 2.66
C PHE A 331 1.25 16.03 2.24
N ALA A 332 2.35 15.53 2.83
CA ALA A 332 3.67 16.12 2.61
C ALA A 332 4.07 16.10 1.13
N ASP A 333 3.99 14.92 0.50
CA ASP A 333 4.42 14.68 -0.88
C ASP A 333 3.40 13.87 -1.69
N SER A 334 2.32 13.42 -1.07
CA SER A 334 1.26 12.60 -1.66
C SER A 334 -0.08 12.86 -0.99
N ARG A 335 -1.11 12.18 -1.45
CA ARG A 335 -2.45 12.21 -0.83
C ARG A 335 -2.60 11.25 0.34
N ASP A 336 -1.54 10.58 0.77
CA ASP A 336 -1.53 9.65 1.91
C ASP A 336 -2.67 8.62 1.89
N GLY A 337 -3.05 8.13 0.70
CA GLY A 337 -4.17 7.21 0.52
C GLY A 337 -5.56 7.87 0.42
N TRP A 338 -5.65 9.18 0.59
CA TRP A 338 -6.88 9.92 0.32
C TRP A 338 -7.08 10.10 -1.18
N PHE A 339 -8.33 10.05 -1.63
CA PHE A 339 -8.67 10.20 -3.05
C PHE A 339 -10.02 10.90 -3.22
N TYR A 340 -10.27 11.36 -4.45
CA TYR A 340 -11.45 12.12 -4.79
C TYR A 340 -12.54 11.25 -5.37
N GLY A 341 -13.79 11.59 -5.09
CA GLY A 341 -14.99 11.00 -5.65
C GLY A 341 -16.00 12.04 -6.08
N ASP A 342 -16.98 11.63 -6.90
CA ASP A 342 -18.12 12.41 -7.32
C ASP A 342 -17.76 13.81 -7.86
N GLY A 343 -16.72 13.85 -8.72
CA GLY A 343 -16.33 15.06 -9.44
C GLY A 343 -15.38 15.99 -8.68
N ALA A 344 -14.99 15.68 -7.45
CA ALA A 344 -13.91 16.41 -6.78
C ALA A 344 -12.56 16.09 -7.44
N LYS A 345 -11.66 17.07 -7.53
CA LYS A 345 -10.33 16.90 -8.17
C LYS A 345 -9.34 17.98 -7.73
N ASP A 346 -8.06 17.66 -7.85
CA ASP A 346 -6.98 18.63 -7.65
C ASP A 346 -7.05 19.77 -8.65
N LYS A 347 -6.40 20.87 -8.29
CA LYS A 347 -6.12 21.98 -9.20
C LYS A 347 -4.86 21.75 -10.06
N GLY A 348 -4.35 20.52 -10.13
CA GLY A 348 -3.16 20.16 -10.90
C GLY A 348 -1.83 20.66 -10.29
N MET A 349 -1.82 20.93 -9.01
CA MET A 349 -0.63 21.38 -8.26
C MET A 349 0.11 20.19 -7.66
N PRO A 350 1.47 20.28 -7.51
CA PRO A 350 2.17 19.29 -6.71
C PRO A 350 1.63 19.25 -5.28
N ILE A 351 1.55 18.08 -4.68
CA ILE A 351 1.23 17.93 -3.26
C ILE A 351 2.47 18.35 -2.46
N THR A 352 2.33 19.36 -1.61
CA THR A 352 3.40 19.90 -0.77
C THR A 352 2.87 20.35 0.58
N GLY A 353 2.45 19.39 1.41
CA GLY A 353 1.86 19.65 2.73
C GLY A 353 0.43 20.17 2.70
N THR A 354 -0.26 20.08 1.55
CA THR A 354 -1.64 20.55 1.42
C THR A 354 -2.32 19.89 0.22
N LEU A 355 -3.53 19.37 0.41
CA LEU A 355 -4.44 19.06 -0.69
C LEU A 355 -5.15 20.35 -1.10
N ASP A 356 -4.98 20.81 -2.35
CA ASP A 356 -5.69 21.94 -2.94
C ASP A 356 -6.59 21.44 -4.07
N PHE A 357 -7.91 21.46 -3.85
CA PHE A 357 -8.86 20.82 -4.75
C PHE A 357 -10.16 21.59 -4.86
N GLU A 358 -10.89 21.32 -5.95
CA GLU A 358 -12.23 21.81 -6.22
C GLU A 358 -13.23 20.68 -6.18
N TYR A 359 -14.47 21.01 -5.85
CA TYR A 359 -15.54 20.02 -5.74
C TYR A 359 -16.88 20.61 -6.16
N PRO A 360 -17.75 19.83 -6.86
CA PRO A 360 -19.16 20.14 -7.05
C PRO A 360 -19.94 19.85 -5.77
N ALA A 361 -21.22 20.21 -5.74
CA ALA A 361 -22.14 19.70 -4.73
C ALA A 361 -22.20 18.17 -4.78
N GLY A 362 -22.04 17.50 -3.64
CA GLY A 362 -21.92 16.05 -3.54
C GLY A 362 -20.51 15.51 -3.76
N GLY A 363 -19.53 16.33 -4.20
CA GLY A 363 -18.14 15.91 -4.34
C GLY A 363 -17.56 15.38 -3.03
N MET A 364 -16.62 14.44 -3.10
CA MET A 364 -16.11 13.72 -1.94
C MET A 364 -14.57 13.75 -1.86
N LEU A 365 -14.07 13.78 -0.62
CA LEU A 365 -12.71 13.42 -0.27
C LEU A 365 -12.76 12.17 0.62
N ILE A 366 -12.22 11.04 0.16
CA ILE A 366 -12.38 9.72 0.74
C ILE A 366 -11.04 9.24 1.30
N GLY A 367 -11.04 8.86 2.59
CA GLY A 367 -9.85 8.36 3.28
C GLY A 367 -9.52 6.90 2.97
N PRO A 368 -8.28 6.47 3.28
CA PRO A 368 -7.86 5.09 3.10
C PRO A 368 -8.65 4.12 3.98
N ASP A 369 -8.77 2.88 3.53
CA ASP A 369 -9.29 1.80 4.36
C ASP A 369 -8.37 1.55 5.56
N THR A 370 -8.98 1.39 6.73
CA THR A 370 -8.28 1.16 7.99
C THR A 370 -9.09 0.23 8.90
N PHE A 371 -8.47 -0.25 9.96
CA PHE A 371 -9.15 -0.88 11.09
C PHE A 371 -8.83 -0.05 12.34
N LEU A 372 -9.75 0.84 12.70
CA LEU A 372 -9.61 1.72 13.87
C LEU A 372 -10.63 1.31 14.92
N PRO A 373 -10.22 0.66 16.00
CA PRO A 373 -11.14 0.32 17.10
C PRO A 373 -11.91 1.54 17.60
N ILE A 374 -13.21 1.39 17.73
CA ILE A 374 -14.09 2.47 18.20
C ILE A 374 -13.81 2.74 19.66
N ARG A 375 -13.63 4.01 20.01
CA ARG A 375 -13.42 4.51 21.36
C ARG A 375 -14.38 5.69 21.61
N ASP A 376 -14.87 5.84 22.83
CA ASP A 376 -15.83 6.92 23.17
C ASP A 376 -15.30 8.34 22.96
N THR A 377 -13.98 8.50 22.98
CA THR A 377 -13.33 9.81 22.85
C THR A 377 -12.74 10.08 21.47
N LEU A 378 -13.01 9.20 20.47
CA LEU A 378 -12.41 9.33 19.15
C LEU A 378 -12.94 10.56 18.43
N THR A 379 -12.05 11.45 18.02
CA THR A 379 -12.39 12.71 17.36
C THR A 379 -11.61 12.82 16.05
N LEU A 380 -12.28 13.17 14.96
CA LEU A 380 -11.64 13.59 13.71
C LEU A 380 -11.28 15.06 13.80
N GLU A 381 -10.02 15.39 13.53
CA GLU A 381 -9.52 16.76 13.42
C GLU A 381 -9.16 17.05 11.96
N ILE A 382 -9.70 18.11 11.41
CA ILE A 382 -9.44 18.57 10.03
C ILE A 382 -8.83 19.96 10.12
N GLU A 383 -7.62 20.15 9.65
CA GLU A 383 -7.00 21.46 9.48
C GLU A 383 -7.10 21.87 8.01
N GLY A 384 -7.89 22.94 7.74
CA GLY A 384 -8.10 23.36 6.36
C GLY A 384 -8.81 24.71 6.24
N ALA A 385 -8.88 25.18 5.00
CA ALA A 385 -9.55 26.39 4.56
C ALA A 385 -10.56 26.03 3.45
N PHE A 386 -11.75 26.62 3.51
CA PHE A 386 -12.84 26.34 2.56
C PHE A 386 -13.31 27.63 1.92
N ARG A 387 -13.79 27.54 0.67
CA ARG A 387 -14.47 28.62 -0.07
C ARG A 387 -15.63 28.03 -0.86
N LEU A 388 -16.73 28.76 -0.94
CA LEU A 388 -17.81 28.43 -1.87
C LEU A 388 -17.54 29.04 -3.24
N THR A 389 -18.07 28.42 -4.28
CA THR A 389 -18.16 28.96 -5.63
C THR A 389 -19.51 29.64 -5.78
N ASP A 390 -19.51 30.86 -6.33
CA ASP A 390 -20.70 31.65 -6.62
C ASP A 390 -21.68 31.86 -5.44
N SER A 391 -21.15 31.98 -4.23
CA SER A 391 -21.93 32.22 -3.01
C SER A 391 -21.16 33.08 -2.02
N ASP A 392 -21.84 34.10 -1.46
CA ASP A 392 -21.32 34.95 -0.40
C ASP A 392 -21.62 34.40 1.02
N ALA A 393 -22.10 33.17 1.11
CA ALA A 393 -22.41 32.56 2.40
C ALA A 393 -21.11 32.38 3.21
N GLU A 394 -21.11 32.84 4.46
CA GLU A 394 -19.94 32.76 5.34
C GLU A 394 -19.66 31.33 5.81
N GLU A 395 -20.65 30.45 5.80
CA GLU A 395 -20.55 29.08 6.29
C GLU A 395 -21.29 28.11 5.35
N THR A 396 -20.80 26.87 5.33
CA THR A 396 -21.50 25.75 4.68
C THR A 396 -21.34 24.49 5.53
N THR A 397 -22.09 23.44 5.17
CA THR A 397 -22.00 22.14 5.82
C THR A 397 -21.17 21.19 4.98
N VAL A 398 -20.18 20.57 5.61
CA VAL A 398 -19.48 19.38 5.13
C VAL A 398 -20.01 18.18 5.90
N SER A 399 -20.43 17.15 5.21
CA SER A 399 -20.88 15.91 5.83
C SER A 399 -19.69 14.98 6.08
N VAL A 400 -19.38 14.69 7.34
CA VAL A 400 -18.40 13.68 7.72
C VAL A 400 -19.07 12.32 7.73
N VAL A 401 -18.72 11.46 6.79
CA VAL A 401 -19.28 10.12 6.63
C VAL A 401 -18.28 9.11 7.21
N VAL A 402 -18.74 8.35 8.21
CA VAL A 402 -17.95 7.28 8.83
C VAL A 402 -18.52 5.94 8.40
N GLN A 403 -17.70 5.13 7.79
CA GLN A 403 -18.05 3.79 7.39
C GLN A 403 -17.48 2.78 8.40
N PRO A 404 -18.30 2.01 9.11
CA PRO A 404 -17.82 1.03 10.06
C PRO A 404 -17.25 -0.20 9.35
N PHE A 405 -16.33 -0.87 10.02
CA PHE A 405 -15.89 -2.22 9.67
C PHE A 405 -16.99 -3.19 10.10
N GLY A 406 -17.50 -3.96 9.18
CA GLY A 406 -18.65 -4.84 9.39
C GLY A 406 -18.41 -6.29 8.97
N PRO A 407 -19.38 -7.18 9.24
CA PRO A 407 -19.28 -8.58 8.89
C PRO A 407 -19.01 -8.86 7.41
N SER A 408 -19.50 -8.02 6.49
CA SER A 408 -19.20 -8.14 5.06
C SER A 408 -17.71 -7.98 4.77
N ASP A 409 -17.01 -7.12 5.51
CA ASP A 409 -15.57 -6.94 5.36
C ASP A 409 -14.77 -8.17 5.79
N MET A 410 -15.33 -8.98 6.70
CA MET A 410 -14.73 -10.24 7.17
C MET A 410 -15.05 -11.43 6.25
N THR A 411 -16.01 -11.32 5.35
CA THR A 411 -16.51 -12.42 4.53
C THR A 411 -16.40 -12.22 3.02
N ASP A 412 -15.93 -11.06 2.57
CA ASP A 412 -15.80 -10.73 1.13
C ASP A 412 -14.86 -11.69 0.37
N TRP A 413 -13.98 -12.40 1.09
CA TRP A 413 -13.09 -13.42 0.53
C TRP A 413 -13.77 -14.77 0.29
N LEU A 414 -14.96 -15.02 0.89
CA LEU A 414 -15.69 -16.27 0.72
C LEU A 414 -16.19 -16.39 -0.72
N GLY A 415 -15.40 -17.01 -1.54
CA GLY A 415 -15.80 -17.46 -2.83
C GLY A 415 -15.30 -16.60 -3.99
N TRP A 416 -14.16 -16.97 -4.50
CA TRP A 416 -13.77 -16.74 -5.86
C TRP A 416 -13.48 -18.09 -6.52
N SER A 417 -14.50 -18.69 -7.09
CA SER A 417 -14.35 -19.62 -8.19
C SER A 417 -15.24 -19.09 -9.30
N GLU A 418 -14.66 -18.63 -10.39
CA GLU A 418 -15.46 -18.33 -11.59
C GLU A 418 -16.30 -19.55 -11.92
N GLY A 419 -17.62 -19.40 -11.80
CA GLY A 419 -18.59 -20.41 -12.21
C GLY A 419 -19.16 -21.31 -11.12
N ASP A 420 -18.75 -21.22 -9.86
CA ASP A 420 -19.42 -21.97 -8.78
C ASP A 420 -20.66 -21.21 -8.29
N LYS A 421 -21.82 -21.56 -8.85
CA LYS A 421 -23.13 -20.97 -8.50
C LYS A 421 -23.49 -21.12 -7.01
N ASN A 422 -22.97 -22.14 -6.33
CA ASN A 422 -23.24 -22.36 -4.90
C ASN A 422 -22.48 -21.37 -4.04
N VAL A 423 -21.25 -21.07 -4.41
CA VAL A 423 -20.43 -20.06 -3.75
C VAL A 423 -21.01 -18.66 -3.96
N GLU A 424 -21.50 -18.34 -5.16
CA GLU A 424 -22.18 -17.08 -5.44
C GLU A 424 -23.48 -16.93 -4.65
N ALA A 425 -24.26 -18.03 -4.53
CA ALA A 425 -25.47 -18.06 -3.71
C ALA A 425 -25.16 -17.88 -2.22
N GLU A 426 -24.11 -18.54 -1.71
CA GLU A 426 -23.65 -18.40 -0.32
C GLU A 426 -23.16 -16.98 -0.02
N ARG A 427 -22.43 -16.36 -0.96
CA ARG A 427 -22.03 -14.95 -0.90
C ARG A 427 -23.23 -14.02 -0.80
N ARG A 428 -24.22 -14.22 -1.71
CA ARG A 428 -25.42 -13.39 -1.73
C ARG A 428 -26.20 -13.53 -0.42
N THR A 429 -26.38 -14.75 0.07
CA THR A 429 -27.05 -15.01 1.34
C THR A 429 -26.32 -14.38 2.52
N LYS A 430 -24.99 -14.48 2.57
CA LYS A 430 -24.18 -13.81 3.61
C LYS A 430 -24.19 -12.31 3.49
N ARG A 431 -24.13 -11.73 2.29
CA ARG A 431 -24.28 -10.28 2.07
C ARG A 431 -25.66 -9.79 2.49
N GLU A 432 -26.71 -10.54 2.23
CA GLU A 432 -28.08 -10.22 2.65
C GLU A 432 -28.26 -10.37 4.17
N GLN A 433 -27.66 -11.37 4.81
CA GLN A 433 -27.67 -11.57 6.27
C GLN A 433 -26.82 -10.52 7.00
N PHE A 434 -25.73 -10.09 6.41
CA PHE A 434 -24.81 -9.08 6.92
C PHE A 434 -25.01 -7.78 6.13
N SER A 435 -26.23 -7.21 6.21
CA SER A 435 -26.50 -5.93 5.54
C SER A 435 -25.35 -4.97 5.81
N THR A 436 -24.93 -4.25 4.79
CA THR A 436 -23.89 -3.20 4.87
C THR A 436 -24.12 -2.38 6.13
N ALA A 437 -23.15 -2.40 7.03
CA ALA A 437 -23.20 -1.59 8.23
C ALA A 437 -23.51 -0.15 7.81
N ALA A 438 -24.62 0.41 8.32
CA ALA A 438 -25.07 1.73 7.92
C ALA A 438 -23.97 2.75 8.25
N SER A 439 -23.53 3.51 7.25
CA SER A 439 -22.60 4.61 7.47
C SER A 439 -23.25 5.68 8.34
N GLN A 440 -22.49 6.22 9.27
CA GLN A 440 -22.91 7.38 10.05
C GLN A 440 -22.52 8.66 9.33
N THR A 441 -23.43 9.61 9.26
CA THR A 441 -23.16 10.95 8.73
C THR A 441 -23.32 11.99 9.84
N THR A 442 -22.27 12.78 10.06
CA THR A 442 -22.26 13.87 11.03
C THR A 442 -22.04 15.19 10.29
N PRO A 443 -22.92 16.18 10.41
CA PRO A 443 -22.74 17.49 9.80
C PRO A 443 -21.62 18.27 10.53
N LEU A 444 -20.77 18.93 9.76
CA LEU A 444 -19.74 19.84 10.23
C LEU A 444 -19.94 21.21 9.58
N SER A 445 -20.20 22.25 10.36
CA SER A 445 -20.18 23.63 9.85
C SER A 445 -18.75 24.08 9.63
N VAL A 446 -18.44 24.59 8.44
CA VAL A 446 -17.13 25.14 8.07
C VAL A 446 -17.30 26.57 7.56
N ARG A 447 -16.35 27.46 7.94
CA ARG A 447 -16.30 28.82 7.42
C ARG A 447 -15.71 28.85 6.02
N CYS A 448 -16.31 29.66 5.16
CA CYS A 448 -15.98 29.75 3.73
C CYS A 448 -15.17 30.98 3.33
N ASP A 449 -14.50 31.65 4.27
CA ASP A 449 -13.66 32.82 4.05
C ASP A 449 -12.25 32.52 3.53
N GLY A 450 -11.89 31.23 3.40
CA GLY A 450 -10.57 30.80 2.94
C GLY A 450 -9.45 30.90 3.99
N VAL A 451 -9.80 31.11 5.26
CA VAL A 451 -8.85 31.15 6.37
C VAL A 451 -8.67 29.74 6.93
N ASN A 452 -7.41 29.31 7.11
CA ASN A 452 -7.10 28.00 7.68
C ASN A 452 -7.55 27.90 9.14
N ARG A 453 -8.32 26.86 9.45
CA ARG A 453 -8.86 26.57 10.79
C ARG A 453 -8.78 25.09 11.09
N VAL A 454 -8.89 24.79 12.39
CA VAL A 454 -9.03 23.40 12.88
C VAL A 454 -10.48 23.15 13.25
N TYR A 455 -11.05 22.15 12.61
CA TYR A 455 -12.40 21.66 12.84
C TYR A 455 -12.34 20.31 13.54
N ARG A 456 -13.28 20.05 14.45
CA ARG A 456 -13.33 18.81 15.23
C ARG A 456 -14.69 18.18 15.16
N VAL A 457 -14.73 16.86 14.91
CA VAL A 457 -15.95 16.07 14.83
C VAL A 457 -15.80 14.84 15.70
N PRO A 458 -16.63 14.67 16.76
CA PRO A 458 -16.68 13.42 17.49
C PRO A 458 -17.13 12.28 16.56
N LEU A 459 -16.40 11.16 16.61
CA LEU A 459 -16.75 9.96 15.88
C LEU A 459 -17.25 8.89 16.86
N GLY A 460 -18.10 8.01 16.39
CA GLY A 460 -18.42 6.78 17.11
C GLY A 460 -19.79 6.73 17.78
N GLU A 461 -20.52 7.85 18.01
CA GLU A 461 -21.84 7.79 18.67
C GLU A 461 -22.84 6.88 17.96
N GLY A 462 -22.93 6.95 16.63
CA GLY A 462 -23.86 6.13 15.83
C GLY A 462 -23.32 4.77 15.39
N ILE A 463 -22.05 4.46 15.67
CA ILE A 463 -21.39 3.21 15.25
C ILE A 463 -20.83 2.39 16.42
N ARG A 464 -21.24 2.68 17.66
CA ARG A 464 -20.74 2.01 18.89
C ARG A 464 -20.91 0.49 18.89
N ASN A 465 -21.84 -0.02 18.11
CA ASN A 465 -22.11 -1.46 18.00
C ASN A 465 -21.18 -2.19 17.03
N HIS A 466 -20.25 -1.47 16.39
CA HIS A 466 -19.28 -2.03 15.47
C HIS A 466 -17.91 -2.13 16.11
N ALA A 467 -17.07 -3.06 15.61
CA ALA A 467 -15.74 -3.29 16.16
C ALA A 467 -14.77 -2.14 15.86
N ALA A 468 -14.88 -1.55 14.67
CA ALA A 468 -13.94 -0.54 14.19
C ALA A 468 -14.54 0.38 13.12
N ILE A 469 -13.85 1.50 12.89
CA ILE A 469 -14.05 2.35 11.71
C ILE A 469 -13.21 1.76 10.57
N LYS A 470 -13.83 1.61 9.40
CA LYS A 470 -13.17 1.19 8.16
C LYS A 470 -12.62 2.38 7.38
N THR A 471 -13.45 3.39 7.14
CA THR A 471 -13.00 4.60 6.43
C THR A 471 -13.80 5.83 6.87
N VAL A 472 -13.21 6.99 6.62
CA VAL A 472 -13.86 8.30 6.83
C VAL A 472 -13.85 9.03 5.50
N ALA A 473 -14.96 9.67 5.15
CA ALA A 473 -15.05 10.52 3.98
C ALA A 473 -15.66 11.89 4.34
N LEU A 474 -15.31 12.90 3.56
CA LEU A 474 -15.90 14.22 3.59
C LEU A 474 -16.75 14.39 2.35
N THR A 475 -18.03 14.71 2.49
CA THR A 475 -18.94 15.05 1.38
C THR A 475 -19.29 16.53 1.46
N PHE A 476 -19.12 17.23 0.35
CA PHE A 476 -19.31 18.68 0.25
C PHE A 476 -20.71 18.98 -0.27
N ASN A 477 -21.54 19.64 0.55
CA ASN A 477 -22.96 19.84 0.22
C ASN A 477 -23.20 20.97 -0.81
N ALA A 478 -22.24 21.85 -1.01
CA ALA A 478 -22.29 22.93 -1.99
C ALA A 478 -20.98 23.00 -2.79
N PRO A 479 -20.98 23.50 -4.04
CA PRO A 479 -19.77 23.58 -4.84
C PRO A 479 -18.77 24.59 -4.24
N GLY A 480 -17.49 24.24 -4.35
CA GLY A 480 -16.43 25.07 -3.75
C GLY A 480 -15.03 24.57 -3.97
N SER A 481 -14.12 25.07 -3.14
CA SER A 481 -12.73 24.63 -3.09
C SER A 481 -12.26 24.50 -1.64
N ALA A 482 -11.28 23.61 -1.43
CA ALA A 482 -10.66 23.41 -0.14
C ALA A 482 -9.15 23.33 -0.24
N LYS A 483 -8.48 23.80 0.82
CA LYS A 483 -7.07 23.56 1.12
C LYS A 483 -6.99 22.82 2.43
N VAL A 484 -6.70 21.52 2.38
CA VAL A 484 -6.62 20.67 3.58
C VAL A 484 -5.17 20.35 3.87
N LYS A 485 -4.66 20.79 5.03
CA LYS A 485 -3.27 20.58 5.44
C LYS A 485 -3.08 19.29 6.23
N ARG A 486 -4.08 18.95 7.02
CA ARG A 486 -4.00 17.79 7.90
C ARG A 486 -5.38 17.22 8.17
N ILE A 487 -5.47 15.91 8.16
CA ILE A 487 -6.57 15.16 8.75
C ILE A 487 -5.96 14.20 9.76
N GLY A 488 -6.56 14.06 10.92
CA GLY A 488 -6.03 13.16 11.95
C GLY A 488 -7.07 12.74 12.95
N LEU A 489 -6.80 11.65 13.65
CA LEU A 489 -7.63 11.14 14.73
C LEU A 489 -6.96 11.42 16.08
N LYS A 490 -7.78 11.74 17.07
CA LYS A 490 -7.37 11.97 18.46
C LYS A 490 -8.27 11.22 19.43
#